data_3e50cd1172cc20a8ad9d6734381871c5
#
_entry.id   3e50cd1172cc20a8ad9d6734381871c5
#
_cell.length_a   1.000
_cell.length_b   1.000
_cell.length_c   1.000
_cell.angle_alpha   90.00
_cell.angle_beta   90.00
_cell.angle_gamma   90.00
#
_symmetry.space_group_name_H-M   'P 1'
#
loop_
_entity.id
_entity.type
_entity.pdbx_description
1 polymer ?
#
loop_
_entity_poly.entity_id
_entity_poly.type
_entity_poly.pdbx_seq_one_letter_code
_entity_poly.pdbx_strand_id
1 'polypeptide(L)'
;ADDIKKMMDEKKMITSAAGNMEFQYSETAGNENPKYGILAKYTGGINTMFFAHNNVFKPMEKYADSRIPRYFDPGHDGVFRALDTRQDAEDDEDGNIYSSAISSYLYRKDCPDVLYSYQEQLLLESEVYARGIGVTKDLAKANELFQAGVQAACNYYKADTEATKTFLSKLPDLSKLSESEALYEIHMQQWIDLMDRPLEAFV
;
A
#
# COMPACT_ATOMS: atom_id res chain seq x y z
N ALA A 1 -0.30 -0.62 26.44
CA ALA A 1 -1.28 0.47 26.61
C ALA A 1 -0.62 1.77 27.10
N ASP A 2 0.21 1.72 28.14
CA ASP A 2 0.80 2.92 28.76
C ASP A 2 1.76 3.67 27.84
N ASP A 3 2.59 2.95 27.09
CA ASP A 3 3.52 3.56 26.13
C ASP A 3 2.78 4.20 24.96
N ILE A 4 1.72 3.53 24.46
CA ILE A 4 0.88 4.10 23.40
C ILE A 4 0.21 5.37 23.90
N LYS A 5 -0.39 5.32 25.10
CA LYS A 5 -1.00 6.52 25.74
C LYS A 5 0.01 7.66 25.84
N LYS A 6 1.23 7.37 26.32
CA LYS A 6 2.31 8.36 26.43
C LYS A 6 2.68 8.97 25.08
N MET A 7 2.84 8.15 24.04
CA MET A 7 3.13 8.64 22.68
C MET A 7 2.03 9.57 22.17
N MET A 8 0.76 9.20 22.37
CA MET A 8 -0.40 10.01 21.96
C MET A 8 -0.45 11.35 22.71
N ASP A 9 -0.22 11.33 24.03
CA ASP A 9 -0.25 12.53 24.89
C ASP A 9 0.91 13.49 24.57
N GLU A 10 2.11 12.98 24.31
CA GLU A 10 3.31 13.75 23.99
C GLU A 10 3.35 14.29 22.55
N LYS A 11 2.46 13.82 21.69
CA LYS A 11 2.38 14.17 20.25
C LYS A 11 3.71 14.08 19.51
N LYS A 12 4.55 13.10 19.90
CA LYS A 12 5.85 12.83 19.27
C LYS A 12 5.71 11.89 18.10
N MET A 13 4.91 12.31 17.13
CA MET A 13 4.54 11.49 16.00
C MET A 13 4.81 12.23 14.69
N ILE A 14 4.92 11.50 13.59
CA ILE A 14 5.08 12.08 12.26
C ILE A 14 3.81 12.87 11.93
N THR A 15 3.98 14.10 11.44
CA THR A 15 2.86 15.01 11.14
C THR A 15 2.58 15.14 9.64
N SER A 16 3.46 14.62 8.80
CA SER A 16 3.32 14.61 7.35
C SER A 16 4.29 13.63 6.70
N ALA A 17 4.12 13.35 5.42
CA ALA A 17 5.05 12.50 4.66
C ALA A 17 6.51 13.00 4.62
N ALA A 18 6.76 14.28 4.92
CA ALA A 18 8.13 14.80 5.05
C ALA A 18 8.88 14.22 6.28
N GLY A 19 8.16 13.64 7.23
CA GLY A 19 8.73 12.93 8.38
C GLY A 19 8.93 11.45 8.16
N ASN A 20 8.66 10.91 6.99
CA ASN A 20 8.88 9.50 6.69
C ASN A 20 10.34 9.11 6.92
N MET A 21 10.52 7.92 7.45
CA MET A 21 11.81 7.30 7.65
C MET A 21 12.15 6.47 6.43
N GLU A 22 13.00 7.00 5.54
CA GLU A 22 13.28 6.41 4.24
C GLU A 22 14.78 6.36 3.97
N PHE A 23 15.22 5.26 3.36
CA PHE A 23 16.55 5.19 2.76
C PHE A 23 16.43 5.58 1.28
N GLN A 24 17.12 6.66 0.90
CA GLN A 24 17.05 7.22 -0.45
C GLN A 24 18.08 6.55 -1.38
N TYR A 25 17.63 6.17 -2.56
CA TYR A 25 18.47 5.74 -3.67
C TYR A 25 18.53 6.80 -4.76
N SER A 26 19.37 6.60 -5.76
CA SER A 26 19.51 7.51 -6.89
C SER A 26 19.67 6.74 -8.21
N GLU A 27 19.55 7.44 -9.33
CA GLU A 27 19.80 6.84 -10.66
C GLU A 27 21.28 6.66 -10.98
N THR A 28 22.18 7.11 -10.10
CA THR A 28 23.63 6.96 -10.27
C THR A 28 24.05 5.51 -10.13
N ALA A 29 24.82 5.02 -11.09
CA ALA A 29 25.31 3.64 -11.09
C ALA A 29 26.01 3.27 -9.76
N GLY A 30 25.55 2.19 -9.15
CA GLY A 30 26.01 1.69 -7.84
C GLY A 30 25.26 2.26 -6.64
N ASN A 31 24.34 3.22 -6.85
CA ASN A 31 23.46 3.80 -5.81
C ASN A 31 21.98 3.57 -6.10
N GLU A 32 21.66 2.70 -7.06
CA GLU A 32 20.29 2.34 -7.39
C GLU A 32 19.67 1.43 -6.33
N ASN A 33 18.34 1.45 -6.24
CA ASN A 33 17.61 0.50 -5.40
C ASN A 33 17.92 -0.95 -5.85
N PRO A 34 18.28 -1.84 -4.93
CA PRO A 34 18.57 -3.25 -5.24
C PRO A 34 17.43 -3.98 -5.96
N LYS A 35 16.16 -3.61 -5.71
CA LYS A 35 14.99 -4.17 -6.40
C LYS A 35 15.05 -3.89 -7.91
N TYR A 36 15.48 -2.69 -8.32
CA TYR A 36 15.73 -2.40 -9.73
C TYR A 36 16.77 -3.34 -10.33
N GLY A 37 17.83 -3.62 -9.58
CA GLY A 37 18.88 -4.56 -10.00
C GLY A 37 18.37 -5.98 -10.29
N ILE A 38 17.33 -6.42 -9.56
CA ILE A 38 16.67 -7.71 -9.83
C ILE A 38 15.99 -7.68 -11.21
N LEU A 39 15.18 -6.65 -11.48
CA LEU A 39 14.52 -6.49 -12.77
C LEU A 39 15.52 -6.38 -13.93
N ALA A 40 16.48 -5.48 -13.83
CA ALA A 40 17.46 -5.24 -14.88
C ALA A 40 18.29 -6.49 -15.18
N LYS A 41 18.68 -7.25 -14.15
CA LYS A 41 19.59 -8.39 -14.26
C LYS A 41 18.90 -9.66 -14.75
N TYR A 42 17.69 -9.93 -14.27
CA TYR A 42 17.03 -11.23 -14.48
C TYR A 42 15.94 -11.20 -15.55
N THR A 43 15.39 -10.02 -15.83
CA THR A 43 14.24 -9.89 -16.73
C THR A 43 14.48 -8.94 -17.91
N GLY A 44 15.70 -8.40 -18.06
CA GLY A 44 15.98 -7.42 -19.10
C GLY A 44 15.21 -6.10 -18.96
N GLY A 45 14.74 -5.80 -17.75
CA GLY A 45 13.95 -4.60 -17.43
C GLY A 45 12.44 -4.80 -17.51
N ILE A 46 11.97 -6.00 -17.88
CA ILE A 46 10.54 -6.36 -17.87
C ILE A 46 10.28 -7.30 -16.71
N ASN A 47 9.31 -6.98 -15.85
CA ASN A 47 8.98 -7.86 -14.75
C ASN A 47 8.16 -9.06 -15.23
N THR A 48 8.81 -10.21 -15.28
CA THR A 48 8.20 -11.51 -15.61
C THR A 48 8.21 -12.48 -14.42
N MET A 49 8.55 -12.00 -13.23
CA MET A 49 8.73 -12.85 -12.03
C MET A 49 7.75 -12.55 -10.91
N PHE A 50 7.28 -11.31 -10.79
CA PHE A 50 6.47 -10.87 -9.66
C PHE A 50 5.15 -10.31 -10.17
N PHE A 51 4.08 -11.07 -9.97
CA PHE A 51 2.75 -10.74 -10.45
C PHE A 51 1.82 -10.29 -9.32
N ALA A 52 0.78 -9.55 -9.70
CA ALA A 52 -0.30 -9.18 -8.82
C ALA A 52 -1.00 -10.44 -8.30
N HIS A 53 -1.14 -10.56 -6.98
CA HIS A 53 -1.84 -11.68 -6.36
C HIS A 53 -3.24 -11.27 -5.93
N ASN A 54 -4.21 -12.19 -6.09
CA ASN A 54 -5.61 -11.96 -5.75
C ASN A 54 -5.85 -11.47 -4.32
N ASN A 55 -5.03 -11.88 -3.35
CA ASN A 55 -5.18 -11.47 -1.95
C ASN A 55 -4.96 -9.97 -1.73
N VAL A 56 -4.18 -9.30 -2.58
CA VAL A 56 -3.97 -7.85 -2.53
C VAL A 56 -4.85 -7.15 -3.57
N PHE A 57 -4.86 -7.67 -4.79
CA PHE A 57 -5.54 -7.03 -5.92
C PHE A 57 -7.07 -6.96 -5.75
N LYS A 58 -7.72 -8.05 -5.33
CA LYS A 58 -9.19 -8.09 -5.18
C LYS A 58 -9.73 -7.12 -4.13
N PRO A 59 -9.12 -6.96 -2.94
CA PRO A 59 -9.48 -5.88 -2.01
C PRO A 59 -9.35 -4.48 -2.61
N MET A 60 -8.30 -4.23 -3.41
CA MET A 60 -8.12 -2.96 -4.10
C MET A 60 -9.19 -2.74 -5.19
N GLU A 61 -9.45 -3.78 -5.99
CA GLU A 61 -10.47 -3.74 -7.05
C GLU A 61 -11.87 -3.47 -6.50
N LYS A 62 -12.21 -4.05 -5.34
CA LYS A 62 -13.51 -3.88 -4.65
C LYS A 62 -13.94 -2.42 -4.52
N TYR A 63 -13.00 -1.55 -4.22
CA TYR A 63 -13.26 -0.12 -4.02
C TYR A 63 -12.77 0.76 -5.18
N ALA A 64 -12.26 0.16 -6.26
CA ALA A 64 -11.58 0.85 -7.36
C ALA A 64 -10.41 1.72 -6.86
N ASP A 65 -9.50 1.11 -6.10
CA ASP A 65 -8.36 1.75 -5.49
C ASP A 65 -7.46 2.42 -6.53
N SER A 66 -7.26 3.71 -6.37
CA SER A 66 -6.48 4.53 -7.30
C SER A 66 -4.99 4.21 -7.32
N ARG A 67 -4.50 3.41 -6.35
CA ARG A 67 -3.10 2.95 -6.28
C ARG A 67 -2.82 1.75 -7.19
N ILE A 68 -3.85 1.08 -7.74
CA ILE A 68 -3.66 -0.08 -8.64
C ILE A 68 -2.62 0.22 -9.74
N PRO A 69 -2.72 1.33 -10.52
CA PRO A 69 -1.75 1.63 -11.58
C PRO A 69 -0.36 2.08 -11.06
N ARG A 70 -0.19 2.18 -9.75
CA ARG A 70 1.10 2.47 -9.10
C ARG A 70 1.75 1.23 -8.55
N TYR A 71 0.94 0.27 -8.13
CA TYR A 71 1.41 -1.00 -7.57
C TYR A 71 1.63 -2.05 -8.65
N PHE A 72 0.90 -1.97 -9.75
CA PHE A 72 0.93 -2.95 -10.81
C PHE A 72 1.04 -2.30 -12.19
N ASP A 73 1.74 -2.96 -13.09
CA ASP A 73 1.70 -2.68 -14.51
C ASP A 73 0.58 -3.54 -15.15
N PRO A 74 -0.18 -3.03 -16.12
CA PRO A 74 -1.23 -3.81 -16.77
C PRO A 74 -0.64 -4.93 -17.62
N GLY A 75 -1.44 -5.92 -17.93
CA GLY A 75 -1.11 -6.94 -18.93
C GLY A 75 -0.89 -6.35 -20.32
N HIS A 76 -0.44 -7.17 -21.26
CA HIS A 76 -0.13 -6.77 -22.65
C HIS A 76 -1.27 -6.00 -23.33
N ASP A 77 -2.51 -6.34 -23.02
CA ASP A 77 -3.73 -5.70 -23.55
C ASP A 77 -4.17 -4.44 -22.79
N GLY A 78 -3.36 -3.97 -21.83
CA GLY A 78 -3.66 -2.78 -21.03
C GLY A 78 -4.64 -3.03 -19.87
N VAL A 79 -5.03 -4.28 -19.61
CA VAL A 79 -5.98 -4.64 -18.55
C VAL A 79 -5.25 -5.13 -17.32
N PHE A 80 -5.72 -4.70 -16.12
CA PHE A 80 -5.21 -5.19 -14.86
C PHE A 80 -5.87 -6.52 -14.47
N ARG A 81 -5.05 -7.54 -14.20
CA ARG A 81 -5.48 -8.88 -13.76
C ARG A 81 -4.54 -9.43 -12.73
N ALA A 82 -5.08 -10.03 -11.70
CA ALA A 82 -4.29 -10.74 -10.70
C ALA A 82 -4.31 -12.25 -10.92
N LEU A 83 -3.30 -12.91 -10.39
CA LEU A 83 -3.19 -14.36 -10.36
C LEU A 83 -3.71 -14.94 -9.03
N ASP A 84 -4.21 -16.16 -9.10
CA ASP A 84 -4.33 -17.04 -7.93
C ASP A 84 -3.00 -17.79 -7.74
N THR A 85 -2.67 -18.19 -6.50
CA THR A 85 -1.46 -18.96 -6.14
C THR A 85 -1.27 -20.28 -6.90
N ARG A 86 -2.26 -20.73 -7.64
CA ARG A 86 -2.26 -22.00 -8.39
C ARG A 86 -2.23 -21.81 -9.89
N GLN A 87 -2.15 -20.58 -10.35
CA GLN A 87 -2.16 -20.26 -11.77
C GLN A 87 -0.79 -19.77 -12.20
N ASP A 88 -0.35 -20.22 -13.37
CA ASP A 88 0.74 -19.60 -14.09
C ASP A 88 0.29 -18.26 -14.67
N ALA A 89 1.24 -17.38 -14.96
CA ALA A 89 0.93 -16.14 -15.66
C ALA A 89 0.32 -16.47 -17.04
N GLU A 90 -0.81 -15.80 -17.35
CA GLU A 90 -1.41 -15.97 -18.69
C GLU A 90 -0.49 -15.36 -19.74
N ASP A 91 -0.05 -16.18 -20.69
CA ASP A 91 0.69 -15.78 -21.88
C ASP A 91 0.04 -16.38 -23.14
N ASP A 92 0.39 -15.83 -24.29
CA ASP A 92 -0.01 -16.38 -25.59
C ASP A 92 1.18 -17.06 -26.29
N GLU A 93 0.92 -17.62 -27.50
CA GLU A 93 1.94 -18.30 -28.31
C GLU A 93 3.09 -17.37 -28.73
N ASP A 94 2.88 -16.05 -28.72
CA ASP A 94 3.89 -15.03 -29.00
C ASP A 94 4.66 -14.59 -27.74
N GLY A 95 4.32 -15.12 -26.56
CA GLY A 95 4.95 -14.81 -25.29
C GLY A 95 4.48 -13.48 -24.66
N ASN A 96 3.33 -12.94 -25.09
CA ASN A 96 2.74 -11.76 -24.47
C ASN A 96 2.07 -12.14 -23.16
N ILE A 97 2.42 -11.45 -22.07
CA ILE A 97 1.91 -11.71 -20.73
C ILE A 97 0.68 -10.83 -20.45
N TYR A 98 -0.44 -11.44 -20.08
CA TYR A 98 -1.71 -10.76 -19.77
C TYR A 98 -1.91 -10.53 -18.27
N SER A 99 -1.18 -11.22 -17.43
CA SER A 99 -1.19 -11.01 -15.97
C SER A 99 -0.46 -9.74 -15.59
N SER A 100 -1.01 -8.99 -14.64
CA SER A 100 -0.38 -7.76 -14.15
C SER A 100 0.85 -8.08 -13.30
N ALA A 101 1.97 -7.47 -13.61
CA ALA A 101 3.19 -7.56 -12.83
C ALA A 101 3.25 -6.48 -11.74
N ILE A 102 4.10 -6.66 -10.73
CA ILE A 102 4.48 -5.56 -9.82
C ILE A 102 5.10 -4.44 -10.66
N SER A 103 4.68 -3.21 -10.41
CA SER A 103 4.94 -2.10 -11.32
C SER A 103 6.42 -1.70 -11.42
N SER A 104 6.80 -1.27 -12.60
CA SER A 104 8.07 -0.59 -12.86
C SER A 104 8.24 0.68 -12.01
N TYR A 105 7.15 1.30 -11.56
CA TYR A 105 7.19 2.43 -10.64
C TYR A 105 7.76 2.06 -9.27
N LEU A 106 7.41 0.90 -8.72
CA LEU A 106 7.96 0.39 -7.44
C LEU A 106 9.40 -0.14 -7.59
N TYR A 107 9.76 -0.58 -8.79
CA TYR A 107 11.10 -1.10 -9.10
C TYR A 107 11.99 -0.08 -9.82
N ARG A 108 11.68 1.21 -9.77
CA ARG A 108 12.55 2.25 -10.36
C ARG A 108 13.85 2.40 -9.57
N LYS A 109 14.89 2.89 -10.23
CA LYS A 109 16.25 3.04 -9.67
C LYS A 109 16.29 3.84 -8.37
N ASP A 110 15.53 4.91 -8.30
CA ASP A 110 15.48 5.87 -7.20
C ASP A 110 14.32 5.60 -6.21
N CYS A 111 13.67 4.43 -6.31
CA CYS A 111 12.61 4.08 -5.37
C CYS A 111 13.17 3.99 -3.95
N PRO A 112 12.69 4.78 -2.97
CA PRO A 112 13.19 4.70 -1.62
C PRO A 112 12.76 3.40 -0.94
N ASP A 113 13.58 2.89 0.00
CA ASP A 113 13.12 1.90 0.96
C ASP A 113 12.51 2.62 2.16
N VAL A 114 11.23 2.38 2.39
CA VAL A 114 10.48 2.98 3.49
C VAL A 114 10.63 2.12 4.73
N LEU A 115 11.16 2.69 5.81
CA LEU A 115 11.28 2.03 7.11
C LEU A 115 10.05 2.29 7.98
N TYR A 116 9.50 3.51 7.92
CA TYR A 116 8.28 3.90 8.61
C TYR A 116 7.67 5.11 7.92
N SER A 117 6.35 5.13 7.76
CA SER A 117 5.68 6.17 7.00
C SER A 117 4.53 6.86 7.74
N TYR A 118 4.18 8.05 7.29
CA TYR A 118 3.06 8.83 7.82
C TYR A 118 1.71 8.12 7.63
N GLN A 119 1.49 7.53 6.45
CA GLN A 119 0.26 6.77 6.19
C GLN A 119 0.15 5.53 7.08
N GLU A 120 1.23 4.81 7.31
CA GLU A 120 1.29 3.68 8.22
C GLU A 120 0.94 4.11 9.65
N GLN A 121 1.54 5.20 10.14
CA GLN A 121 1.21 5.76 11.45
C GLN A 121 -0.28 6.08 11.58
N LEU A 122 -0.88 6.76 10.59
CA LEU A 122 -2.30 7.11 10.63
C LEU A 122 -3.21 5.89 10.70
N LEU A 123 -2.86 4.82 9.96
CA LEU A 123 -3.61 3.56 10.00
C LEU A 123 -3.46 2.84 11.35
N LEU A 124 -2.26 2.87 11.95
CA LEU A 124 -2.04 2.35 13.31
C LEU A 124 -2.81 3.17 14.36
N GLU A 125 -2.82 4.49 14.26
CA GLU A 125 -3.62 5.34 15.13
C GLU A 125 -5.12 5.08 14.98
N SER A 126 -5.59 4.83 13.76
CA SER A 126 -6.97 4.40 13.51
C SER A 126 -7.30 3.13 14.27
N GLU A 127 -6.42 2.13 14.25
CA GLU A 127 -6.58 0.90 15.01
C GLU A 127 -6.60 1.15 16.53
N VAL A 128 -5.71 2.00 17.03
CA VAL A 128 -5.64 2.39 18.45
C VAL A 128 -7.00 2.93 18.93
N TYR A 129 -7.63 3.82 18.16
CA TYR A 129 -8.94 4.35 18.51
C TYR A 129 -10.07 3.33 18.31
N ALA A 130 -10.00 2.48 17.28
CA ALA A 130 -11.00 1.44 17.06
C ALA A 130 -11.02 0.41 18.19
N ARG A 131 -9.87 0.10 18.78
CA ARG A 131 -9.72 -0.85 19.90
C ARG A 131 -9.82 -0.19 21.29
N GLY A 132 -9.56 1.12 21.39
CA GLY A 132 -9.44 1.81 22.68
C GLY A 132 -8.15 1.46 23.42
N ILE A 133 -7.03 1.32 22.73
CA ILE A 133 -5.73 0.96 23.35
C ILE A 133 -5.04 2.22 23.88
N GLY A 134 -5.06 2.41 25.20
CA GLY A 134 -4.48 3.61 25.85
C GLY A 134 -5.27 4.91 25.66
N VAL A 135 -6.35 4.87 24.90
CA VAL A 135 -7.30 5.96 24.65
C VAL A 135 -8.73 5.47 24.80
N THR A 136 -9.69 6.38 24.92
CA THR A 136 -11.11 5.98 24.84
C THR A 136 -11.42 5.50 23.43
N LYS A 137 -12.11 4.35 23.32
CA LYS A 137 -12.59 3.82 22.04
C LYS A 137 -13.48 4.82 21.33
N ASP A 138 -13.16 5.10 20.05
CA ASP A 138 -13.88 6.07 19.22
C ASP A 138 -13.79 5.68 17.74
N LEU A 139 -14.84 5.04 17.23
CA LEU A 139 -14.90 4.63 15.81
C LEU A 139 -15.05 5.82 14.85
N ALA A 140 -15.57 6.98 15.31
CA ALA A 140 -15.62 8.17 14.46
C ALA A 140 -14.21 8.73 14.28
N LYS A 141 -13.42 8.81 15.35
CA LYS A 141 -12.02 9.21 15.28
C LYS A 141 -11.17 8.21 14.49
N ALA A 142 -11.41 6.92 14.68
CA ALA A 142 -10.78 5.87 13.87
C ALA A 142 -11.05 6.08 12.38
N ASN A 143 -12.31 6.41 12.00
CA ASN A 143 -12.68 6.67 10.62
C ASN A 143 -11.95 7.90 10.02
N GLU A 144 -11.83 9.00 10.76
CA GLU A 144 -11.07 10.18 10.33
C GLU A 144 -9.62 9.79 9.99
N LEU A 145 -8.97 9.05 10.88
CA LEU A 145 -7.57 8.63 10.72
C LEU A 145 -7.41 7.59 9.60
N PHE A 146 -8.35 6.67 9.47
CA PHE A 146 -8.42 5.71 8.37
C PHE A 146 -8.47 6.41 7.01
N GLN A 147 -9.40 7.33 6.82
CA GLN A 147 -9.55 8.09 5.58
C GLN A 147 -8.28 8.93 5.29
N ALA A 148 -7.72 9.57 6.32
CA ALA A 148 -6.48 10.35 6.20
C ALA A 148 -5.28 9.46 5.84
N GLY A 149 -5.17 8.26 6.43
CA GLY A 149 -4.10 7.31 6.15
C GLY A 149 -4.16 6.81 4.70
N VAL A 150 -5.35 6.41 4.23
CA VAL A 150 -5.54 5.99 2.84
C VAL A 150 -5.26 7.14 1.86
N GLN A 151 -5.73 8.35 2.15
CA GLN A 151 -5.42 9.53 1.33
C GLN A 151 -3.91 9.81 1.30
N ALA A 152 -3.23 9.71 2.45
CA ALA A 152 -1.78 9.92 2.53
C ALA A 152 -1.02 8.86 1.70
N ALA A 153 -1.45 7.59 1.73
CA ALA A 153 -0.89 6.54 0.89
C ALA A 153 -1.08 6.84 -0.61
N CYS A 154 -2.29 7.24 -1.03
CA CYS A 154 -2.54 7.63 -2.41
C CYS A 154 -1.63 8.80 -2.87
N ASN A 155 -1.45 9.80 -2.01
CA ASN A 155 -0.57 10.93 -2.28
C ASN A 155 0.91 10.50 -2.38
N TYR A 156 1.36 9.63 -1.47
CA TYR A 156 2.72 9.11 -1.44
C TYR A 156 3.07 8.37 -2.74
N TYR A 157 2.20 7.48 -3.17
CA TYR A 157 2.37 6.73 -4.43
C TYR A 157 1.99 7.54 -5.68
N LYS A 158 1.64 8.82 -5.53
CA LYS A 158 1.28 9.72 -6.64
C LYS A 158 0.13 9.16 -7.50
N ALA A 159 -0.88 8.57 -6.84
CA ALA A 159 -2.10 8.13 -7.51
C ALA A 159 -2.87 9.32 -8.11
N ASP A 160 -3.66 9.06 -9.13
CA ASP A 160 -4.48 10.10 -9.77
C ASP A 160 -5.45 10.74 -8.78
N THR A 161 -5.53 12.07 -8.78
CA THR A 161 -6.30 12.83 -7.78
C THR A 161 -7.81 12.59 -7.89
N GLU A 162 -8.36 12.55 -9.10
CA GLU A 162 -9.81 12.35 -9.28
C GLU A 162 -10.21 10.89 -9.03
N ALA A 163 -9.38 9.93 -9.46
CA ALA A 163 -9.55 8.54 -9.11
C ALA A 163 -9.47 8.32 -7.59
N THR A 164 -8.57 9.04 -6.89
CA THR A 164 -8.44 8.97 -5.43
C THR A 164 -9.70 9.48 -4.72
N LYS A 165 -10.27 10.60 -5.15
CA LYS A 165 -11.54 11.10 -4.60
C LYS A 165 -12.66 10.07 -4.77
N THR A 166 -12.75 9.46 -5.96
CA THR A 166 -13.73 8.43 -6.25
C THR A 166 -13.53 7.19 -5.37
N PHE A 167 -12.29 6.74 -5.23
CA PHE A 167 -11.91 5.63 -4.37
C PHE A 167 -12.31 5.88 -2.91
N LEU A 168 -11.87 7.00 -2.33
CA LEU A 168 -12.17 7.35 -0.93
C LEU A 168 -13.68 7.41 -0.66
N SER A 169 -14.47 7.87 -1.62
CA SER A 169 -15.93 7.91 -1.49
C SER A 169 -16.60 6.54 -1.44
N LYS A 170 -15.91 5.48 -1.89
CA LYS A 170 -16.40 4.10 -1.87
C LYS A 170 -15.97 3.34 -0.61
N LEU A 171 -14.99 3.85 0.14
CA LEU A 171 -14.59 3.22 1.38
C LEU A 171 -15.72 3.26 2.41
N PRO A 172 -15.84 2.22 3.25
CA PRO A 172 -16.86 2.21 4.29
C PRO A 172 -16.59 3.28 5.36
N ASP A 173 -17.64 3.81 5.92
CA ASP A 173 -17.59 4.65 7.12
C ASP A 173 -17.48 3.77 8.36
N LEU A 174 -16.26 3.71 8.95
CA LEU A 174 -15.98 2.83 10.09
C LEU A 174 -16.88 3.12 11.29
N SER A 175 -17.39 4.35 11.44
CA SER A 175 -18.28 4.70 12.54
C SER A 175 -19.64 3.98 12.50
N LYS A 176 -19.99 3.39 11.34
CA LYS A 176 -21.24 2.66 11.11
C LYS A 176 -21.05 1.14 11.15
N LEU A 177 -19.82 0.67 11.34
CA LEU A 177 -19.47 -0.74 11.38
C LEU A 177 -19.37 -1.26 12.82
N SER A 178 -19.43 -2.57 12.96
CA SER A 178 -18.96 -3.22 14.19
C SER A 178 -17.45 -3.05 14.34
N GLU A 179 -16.92 -3.24 15.55
CA GLU A 179 -15.48 -3.16 15.79
C GLU A 179 -14.71 -4.15 14.89
N SER A 180 -15.18 -5.38 14.76
CA SER A 180 -14.52 -6.41 13.96
C SER A 180 -14.50 -6.07 12.48
N GLU A 181 -15.57 -5.49 11.94
CA GLU A 181 -15.63 -5.02 10.55
C GLU A 181 -14.72 -3.81 10.34
N ALA A 182 -14.72 -2.85 11.27
CA ALA A 182 -13.84 -1.69 11.21
C ALA A 182 -12.35 -2.10 11.24
N LEU A 183 -11.98 -3.02 12.12
CA LEU A 183 -10.63 -3.56 12.20
C LEU A 183 -10.24 -4.31 10.92
N TYR A 184 -11.15 -5.07 10.32
CA TYR A 184 -10.89 -5.73 9.04
C TYR A 184 -10.52 -4.73 7.95
N GLU A 185 -11.28 -3.64 7.80
CA GLU A 185 -11.00 -2.61 6.79
C GLU A 185 -9.67 -1.86 7.08
N ILE A 186 -9.37 -1.57 8.36
CA ILE A 186 -8.09 -0.96 8.76
C ILE A 186 -6.93 -1.89 8.41
N HIS A 187 -6.98 -3.14 8.83
CA HIS A 187 -5.92 -4.13 8.57
C HIS A 187 -5.74 -4.38 7.07
N MET A 188 -6.83 -4.35 6.30
CA MET A 188 -6.73 -4.48 4.85
C MET A 188 -5.97 -3.31 4.24
N GLN A 189 -6.19 -2.08 4.69
CA GLN A 189 -5.43 -0.92 4.20
C GLN A 189 -3.98 -0.92 4.67
N GLN A 190 -3.69 -1.39 5.89
CA GLN A 190 -2.33 -1.63 6.36
C GLN A 190 -1.64 -2.68 5.48
N TRP A 191 -2.29 -3.81 5.20
CA TRP A 191 -1.79 -4.86 4.33
C TRP A 191 -1.45 -4.34 2.91
N ILE A 192 -2.33 -3.53 2.32
CA ILE A 192 -2.12 -2.93 1.00
C ILE A 192 -0.95 -1.95 1.02
N ASP A 193 -0.84 -1.08 2.04
CA ASP A 193 0.26 -0.11 2.15
C ASP A 193 1.62 -0.80 2.34
N LEU A 194 1.62 -1.92 3.05
CA LEU A 194 2.82 -2.72 3.35
C LEU A 194 3.16 -3.75 2.26
N MET A 195 2.45 -3.77 1.13
CA MET A 195 2.65 -4.77 0.07
C MET A 195 4.11 -4.87 -0.41
N ASP A 196 4.80 -3.73 -0.52
CA ASP A 196 6.22 -3.67 -0.92
C ASP A 196 7.19 -3.88 0.27
N ARG A 197 6.66 -4.06 1.46
CA ARG A 197 7.39 -4.28 2.73
C ARG A 197 6.85 -5.51 3.47
N PRO A 198 6.99 -6.71 2.88
CA PRO A 198 6.30 -7.90 3.39
C PRO A 198 6.76 -8.34 4.79
N LEU A 199 7.96 -7.96 5.24
CA LEU A 199 8.43 -8.29 6.59
C LEU A 199 7.63 -7.53 7.65
N GLU A 200 7.32 -6.27 7.44
CA GLU A 200 6.51 -5.43 8.32
C GLU A 200 5.03 -5.87 8.32
N ALA A 201 4.55 -6.44 7.23
CA ALA A 201 3.19 -6.93 7.12
C ALA A 201 2.90 -8.20 7.96
N PHE A 202 3.94 -8.91 8.42
CA PHE A 202 3.83 -10.13 9.22
C PHE A 202 4.06 -9.90 10.73
N VAL A 203 4.32 -8.70 11.17
CA VAL A 203 4.51 -8.33 12.57
C VAL A 203 3.22 -7.77 13.14
#